data_19442599d021e5138a9dc7d1cf493e74
#
_entry.id   19442599d021e5138a9dc7d1cf493e74
#
_cell.length_a   1.000
_cell.length_b   1.000
_cell.length_c   1.000
_cell.angle_alpha   90.00
_cell.angle_beta   90.00
_cell.angle_gamma   90.00
#
_symmetry.space_group_name_H-M   'P 1'
#
loop_
_entity.id
_entity.type
_entity.pdbx_description
1 polymer ?
#
loop_
_entity_poly.entity_id
_entity_poly.type
_entity_poly.pdbx_seq_one_letter_code
_entity_poly.pdbx_strand_id
1 'polypeptide(L)' 'MKIGILIYPNVQPLDAIGPWEVFSIWQKILAPSVELVLVSEYGGLVECDSSIVLQAHVDFSGCD' A
#
# COMPACT_ATOMS: atom_id res chain seq x y z
N MET A 1 0.72 -13.81 -7.66
CA MET A 1 -0.33 -13.20 -6.82
C MET A 1 0.09 -11.80 -6.43
N LYS A 2 -0.87 -10.89 -6.39
CA LYS A 2 -0.63 -9.50 -6.01
C LYS A 2 -1.49 -9.17 -4.79
N ILE A 3 -0.89 -8.53 -3.79
CA ILE A 3 -1.62 -8.05 -2.62
C ILE A 3 -1.58 -6.53 -2.66
N GLY A 4 -2.76 -5.90 -2.66
CA GLY A 4 -2.89 -4.45 -2.64
C GLY A 4 -3.29 -3.97 -1.26
N ILE A 5 -2.63 -2.94 -0.76
CA ILE A 5 -3.04 -2.25 0.45
C ILE A 5 -3.60 -0.91 0.05
N LEU A 6 -4.88 -0.69 0.37
CA LEU A 6 -5.60 0.52 -0.02
C LEU A 6 -5.20 1.68 0.86
N ILE A 7 -4.88 2.80 0.23
CA ILE A 7 -4.71 4.07 0.93
C ILE A 7 -5.66 5.10 0.32
N TYR A 8 -6.07 6.07 1.14
CA TYR A 8 -7.05 7.07 0.75
C TYR A 8 -6.78 8.34 1.55
N PRO A 9 -7.28 9.51 1.09
CA PRO A 9 -7.04 10.76 1.83
C PRO A 9 -7.47 10.66 3.29
N ASN A 10 -6.62 11.13 4.18
CA ASN A 10 -6.82 11.13 5.63
C ASN A 10 -6.74 9.74 6.27
N VAL A 11 -6.26 8.71 5.56
CA VAL A 11 -6.03 7.40 6.18
C VAL A 11 -4.99 7.54 7.30
N GLN A 12 -5.18 6.77 8.37
CA GLN A 12 -4.18 6.70 9.42
C GLN A 12 -2.94 6.01 8.85
N PRO A 13 -1.76 6.66 8.86
CA PRO A 13 -0.58 6.04 8.26
C PRO A 13 -0.27 4.65 8.82
N LEU A 14 -0.47 4.45 10.10
CA LEU A 14 -0.19 3.16 10.73
C LEU A 14 -1.08 2.05 10.19
N ASP A 15 -2.31 2.39 9.80
CA ASP A 15 -3.24 1.39 9.24
C ASP A 15 -2.78 0.85 7.88
N ALA A 16 -1.91 1.58 7.18
CA ALA A 16 -1.32 1.13 5.93
C ALA A 16 0.08 0.58 6.15
N ILE A 17 0.90 1.29 6.91
CA ILE A 17 2.30 0.94 7.10
C ILE A 17 2.46 -0.30 7.96
N GLY A 18 1.59 -0.50 8.98
CA GLY A 18 1.63 -1.70 9.81
C GLY A 18 1.46 -2.98 8.99
N PRO A 19 0.34 -3.12 8.27
CA PRO A 19 0.16 -4.28 7.39
C PRO A 19 1.23 -4.38 6.31
N TRP A 20 1.67 -3.25 5.75
CA TRP A 20 2.73 -3.25 4.74
C TRP A 20 3.99 -3.91 5.28
N GLU A 21 4.42 -3.54 6.49
CA GLU A 21 5.62 -4.10 7.08
C GLU A 21 5.49 -5.61 7.32
N VAL A 22 4.34 -6.04 7.83
CA VAL A 22 4.10 -7.46 8.10
C VAL A 22 4.11 -8.26 6.80
N PHE A 23 3.38 -7.81 5.78
CA PHE A 23 3.34 -8.51 4.50
C PHE A 23 4.67 -8.45 3.77
N SER A 24 5.42 -7.36 3.93
CA SER A 24 6.74 -7.22 3.31
C SER A 24 7.71 -8.26 3.86
N ILE A 25 7.70 -8.47 5.17
CA ILE A 25 8.56 -9.49 5.79
C ILE A 25 8.15 -10.88 5.34
N TRP A 26 6.85 -11.16 5.34
CA TRP A 26 6.33 -12.45 4.89
C TRP A 26 6.72 -12.73 3.43
N GLN A 27 6.57 -11.72 2.57
CA GLN A 27 6.92 -11.84 1.17
C GLN A 27 8.39 -12.22 0.98
N LYS A 28 9.28 -11.53 1.70
CA LYS A 28 10.72 -11.75 1.55
C LYS A 28 11.14 -13.15 2.00
N ILE A 29 10.49 -13.67 3.03
CA ILE A 29 10.91 -14.93 3.65
C ILE A 29 10.20 -16.13 3.03
N LEU A 30 8.88 -16.02 2.82
CA LEU A 30 8.05 -17.18 2.50
C LEU A 30 7.40 -17.12 1.12
N ALA A 31 7.26 -15.94 0.52
CA ALA A 31 6.47 -15.80 -0.70
C ALA A 31 7.08 -14.78 -1.67
N PRO A 32 8.30 -15.04 -2.18
CA PRO A 32 8.96 -14.04 -3.03
C PRO A 32 8.28 -13.78 -4.36
N SER A 33 7.35 -14.64 -4.79
CA SER A 33 6.60 -14.44 -6.03
C SER A 33 5.38 -13.54 -5.86
N VAL A 34 5.03 -13.16 -4.64
CA VAL A 34 3.90 -12.27 -4.37
C VAL A 34 4.35 -10.83 -4.56
N GLU A 35 3.56 -10.05 -5.30
CA GLU A 35 3.81 -8.62 -5.47
C GLU A 35 2.98 -7.83 -4.47
N LEU A 36 3.62 -6.89 -3.77
CA LEU A 36 2.96 -6.06 -2.76
C LEU A 36 2.92 -4.63 -3.26
N VAL A 37 1.74 -4.03 -3.29
CA VAL A 37 1.56 -2.67 -3.81
C VAL A 37 0.66 -1.84 -2.91
N LEU A 38 0.94 -0.53 -2.84
CA LEU A 38 0.03 0.45 -2.27
C LEU A 38 -0.89 0.95 -3.38
N VAL A 39 -2.18 0.97 -3.11
CA VAL A 39 -3.21 1.29 -4.10
C VAL A 39 -4.03 2.48 -3.62
N SER A 40 -4.27 3.45 -4.50
CA SER A 40 -5.24 4.52 -4.24
C SER A 40 -6.12 4.70 -5.47
N GLU A 41 -7.24 5.38 -5.29
CA GLU A 41 -8.22 5.54 -6.37
C GLU A 41 -7.60 6.13 -7.64
N TYR A 42 -6.77 7.16 -7.48
CA TYR A 42 -6.16 7.85 -8.63
C TYR A 42 -4.65 7.65 -8.71
N GLY A 43 -4.07 6.83 -7.84
CA GLY A 43 -2.62 6.67 -7.76
C GLY A 43 -1.94 7.91 -7.17
N GLY A 44 -0.62 8.00 -7.32
CA GLY A 44 0.14 9.18 -6.93
C GLY A 44 0.25 9.40 -5.44
N LEU A 45 0.37 10.67 -5.05
CA LEU A 45 0.57 11.06 -3.66
C LEU A 45 -0.76 11.13 -2.91
N VAL A 46 -0.79 10.56 -1.71
CA VAL A 46 -1.97 10.58 -0.85
C VAL A 46 -1.58 11.20 0.48
N GLU A 47 -2.23 12.30 0.83
CA GLU A 47 -2.00 12.92 2.13
C GLU A 47 -2.83 12.19 3.19
N CYS A 48 -2.12 11.63 4.16
CA CYS A 48 -2.72 10.86 5.25
C CYS A 48 -2.99 11.76 6.44
N ASP A 49 -3.62 11.20 7.46
CA ASP A 49 -3.76 11.90 8.72
C ASP A 49 -2.38 12.28 9.26
N SER A 50 -2.30 13.35 10.05
CA SER A 50 -1.04 13.88 10.58
C SER A 50 -0.10 14.43 9.51
N SER A 51 -0.62 14.76 8.34
CA SER A 51 0.13 15.39 7.24
C SER A 51 1.24 14.53 6.65
N ILE A 52 1.26 13.24 6.94
CA ILE A 52 2.19 12.32 6.28
C ILE A 52 1.67 12.04 4.88
N VAL A 53 2.59 12.04 3.90
CA VAL A 53 2.24 11.78 2.51
C VAL A 53 2.82 10.43 2.12
N LEU A 54 1.97 9.55 1.58
CA LEU A 54 2.39 8.27 1.02
C LEU A 54 2.18 8.29 -0.48
N GLN A 55 3.04 7.60 -1.20
CA GLN A 55 2.89 7.46 -2.65
C GLN A 55 2.33 6.10 -2.98
N ALA A 56 1.21 6.05 -3.70
CA ALA A 56 0.64 4.81 -4.17
C ALA A 56 1.46 4.29 -5.35
N HIS A 57 1.61 2.97 -5.43
CA HIS A 57 2.29 2.35 -6.57
C HIS A 57 1.39 2.33 -7.80
N VAL A 58 0.10 2.11 -7.59
CA VAL A 58 -0.86 1.96 -8.68
C VAL A 58 -2.19 2.62 -8.29
N ASP A 59 -3.00 2.93 -9.28
CA ASP A 59 -4.39 3.32 -9.09
C ASP A 59 -5.29 2.07 -9.16
N PHE A 60 -6.60 2.28 -9.08
CA PHE A 60 -7.54 1.16 -9.12
C PHE A 60 -7.47 0.37 -10.43
N SER A 61 -7.18 1.02 -11.53
CA SER A 61 -7.12 0.33 -12.81
C SER A 61 -5.89 -0.54 -12.95
N GLY A 62 -4.84 -0.26 -12.20
CA GLY A 62 -3.60 -1.04 -12.20
C GLY A 62 -3.55 -2.11 -11.12
N CYS A 63 -4.64 -2.34 -10.40
CA CYS A 63 -4.65 -3.19 -9.21
C CYS A 63 -4.92 -4.67 -9.50
N ASP A 64 -5.15 -5.07 -10.71
CA ASP A 64 -5.51 -6.44 -11.04
C ASP A 64 -4.45 -7.47 -10.70
#